data_c2890face00f35561571aa4835fe6623
#
_entry.id   c2890face00f35561571aa4835fe6623
#
_cell.length_a   1.000
_cell.length_b   1.000
_cell.length_c   1.000
_cell.angle_alpha   90.00
_cell.angle_beta   90.00
_cell.angle_gamma   90.00
#
_symmetry.space_group_name_H-M   'P 1'
#
loop_
_entity.id
_entity.type
_entity.pdbx_description
1 polymer ?
#
loop_
_entity_poly.entity_id
_entity_poly.type
_entity_poly.pdbx_seq_one_letter_code
_entity_poly.pdbx_strand_id
1 'polypeptide(L)'
;MRPHPISGAAIALLLLASALAAQPNDSSRPPSQSRELRITVQTPPKSINNDNLELFKKRVETATDGALKISIHVGLIEDSQVIKAVAAGQVDMGGSRVGLFADAVPAMGIFLLPFMFNTLPVQDAALQPESRFRRLLDAAVLEKTGARVLWWSPFGTSVLLSRSVPMTSPIAMAGQTVRTYDKISETLVKNCGGVPVYLGGTEQYDGYKVGKAAVGQAGITFVVARHLWDVMDTVANTRHFADGMLILINEQVWRSLSPDHQRIVQDAAMEAQRAILLDLAKREAEGYALAAKNGMKVHEISPDEVAEWRACSASVMEAFMAKSGDLGRRLMEAYGQLRTQPCCSGGTPGAFTHR
;
A
#
# COMPACT_ATOMS: atom_id res chain seq x y z
N MET A 1 25.63 102.74 -6.64
CA MET A 1 25.00 101.78 -7.53
C MET A 1 24.57 100.61 -6.67
N ARG A 2 23.42 100.12 -6.86
CA ARG A 2 22.52 99.35 -5.96
C ARG A 2 23.11 98.13 -5.29
N PRO A 3 22.75 97.85 -4.00
CA PRO A 3 23.10 96.64 -3.27
C PRO A 3 22.04 95.55 -3.48
N HIS A 4 22.47 94.31 -3.46
CA HIS A 4 21.56 93.17 -3.40
C HIS A 4 21.40 92.64 -1.97
N PRO A 5 20.20 92.20 -1.57
CA PRO A 5 20.02 91.66 -0.21
C PRO A 5 20.20 90.15 -0.20
N ILE A 6 20.76 89.69 0.91
CA ILE A 6 20.97 88.28 1.30
C ILE A 6 19.64 87.77 1.86
N SER A 7 19.12 86.66 1.27
CA SER A 7 17.96 85.97 1.82
C SER A 7 18.42 84.76 2.60
N GLY A 8 18.10 84.71 3.89
CA GLY A 8 18.29 83.56 4.74
C GLY A 8 17.29 82.44 4.49
N ALA A 9 17.78 81.21 4.31
CA ALA A 9 16.99 80.05 4.23
C ALA A 9 16.82 79.38 5.61
N ALA A 10 15.61 79.36 6.13
CA ALA A 10 15.28 78.60 7.34
C ALA A 10 15.10 77.15 7.01
N ILE A 11 15.85 76.28 7.68
CA ILE A 11 15.76 74.84 7.63
C ILE A 11 14.61 74.40 8.54
N ALA A 12 13.47 73.97 7.96
CA ALA A 12 12.41 73.29 8.69
C ALA A 12 12.68 71.83 8.78
N LEU A 13 12.93 71.28 9.97
CA LEU A 13 13.08 69.87 10.27
C LEU A 13 11.68 69.25 10.36
N LEU A 14 11.29 68.47 9.34
CA LEU A 14 10.06 67.65 9.35
C LEU A 14 10.36 66.33 10.01
N LEU A 15 9.90 66.10 11.22
CA LEU A 15 9.80 64.81 11.89
C LEU A 15 8.62 64.01 11.27
N LEU A 16 8.94 63.03 10.42
CA LEU A 16 8.00 61.99 9.97
C LEU A 16 7.86 60.94 11.08
N ALA A 17 6.78 61.02 11.84
CA ALA A 17 6.34 59.96 12.72
C ALA A 17 5.70 58.85 11.83
N SER A 18 6.41 57.74 11.67
CA SER A 18 5.90 56.53 11.04
C SER A 18 4.84 55.89 11.96
N ALA A 19 3.56 56.12 11.69
CA ALA A 19 2.48 55.36 12.30
C ALA A 19 2.50 53.92 11.71
N LEU A 20 2.97 52.96 12.50
CA LEU A 20 2.82 51.55 12.21
C LEU A 20 1.35 51.18 12.37
N ALA A 21 0.58 51.25 11.27
CA ALA A 21 -0.80 50.79 11.26
C ALA A 21 -0.79 49.26 11.46
N ALA A 22 -1.20 48.81 12.64
CA ALA A 22 -1.57 47.45 12.89
C ALA A 22 -2.72 47.10 11.94
N GLN A 23 -2.47 46.19 11.01
CA GLN A 23 -3.52 45.61 10.17
C GLN A 23 -4.50 44.87 11.08
N PRO A 24 -5.82 45.12 10.96
CA PRO A 24 -6.77 44.33 11.71
C PRO A 24 -6.69 42.90 11.24
N ASN A 25 -6.54 41.98 12.20
CA ASN A 25 -6.64 40.53 11.98
C ASN A 25 -8.05 40.28 11.42
N ASP A 26 -8.13 40.06 10.10
CA ASP A 26 -9.39 39.73 9.41
C ASP A 26 -9.84 38.33 9.78
N SER A 27 -10.46 38.21 10.96
CA SER A 27 -11.10 37.01 11.47
C SER A 27 -12.46 36.69 10.85
N SER A 28 -12.83 37.42 9.76
CA SER A 28 -14.12 37.29 9.08
C SER A 28 -14.07 36.47 7.78
N ARG A 29 -13.14 35.49 7.66
CA ARG A 29 -13.25 34.50 6.58
C ARG A 29 -14.39 33.57 6.96
N PRO A 30 -15.49 33.45 6.17
CA PRO A 30 -16.52 32.47 6.46
C PRO A 30 -15.87 31.08 6.52
N PRO A 31 -16.30 30.20 7.43
CA PRO A 31 -15.75 28.87 7.49
C PRO A 31 -15.89 28.27 6.10
N SER A 32 -14.75 27.98 5.46
CA SER A 32 -14.74 27.29 4.17
C SER A 32 -15.53 26.01 4.36
N GLN A 33 -16.58 25.80 3.57
CA GLN A 33 -17.33 24.54 3.63
C GLN A 33 -16.32 23.40 3.55
N SER A 34 -16.26 22.61 4.62
CA SER A 34 -15.36 21.47 4.67
C SER A 34 -15.76 20.48 3.57
N ARG A 35 -14.79 20.06 2.77
CA ARG A 35 -14.99 19.02 1.76
C ARG A 35 -14.66 17.67 2.36
N GLU A 36 -15.57 16.73 2.29
CA GLU A 36 -15.33 15.36 2.69
C GLU A 36 -14.83 14.55 1.49
N LEU A 37 -13.78 13.74 1.72
CA LEU A 37 -13.28 12.73 0.81
C LEU A 37 -13.52 11.35 1.45
N ARG A 38 -14.37 10.55 0.83
CA ARG A 38 -14.72 9.22 1.30
C ARG A 38 -13.74 8.19 0.74
N ILE A 39 -13.17 7.37 1.61
CA ILE A 39 -12.31 6.25 1.22
C ILE A 39 -12.93 4.92 1.62
N THR A 40 -13.00 3.97 0.69
CA THR A 40 -13.43 2.59 0.95
C THR A 40 -12.23 1.63 0.96
N VAL A 41 -12.20 0.71 1.91
CA VAL A 41 -11.12 -0.29 2.06
C VAL A 41 -11.68 -1.63 2.58
N GLN A 42 -10.87 -2.70 2.50
CA GLN A 42 -11.18 -4.02 3.06
C GLN A 42 -10.31 -4.38 4.28
N THR A 43 -9.52 -3.43 4.76
CA THR A 43 -8.64 -3.65 5.90
C THR A 43 -9.41 -3.56 7.22
N PRO A 44 -9.28 -4.55 8.11
CA PRO A 44 -10.00 -4.52 9.38
C PRO A 44 -9.48 -3.38 10.28
N PRO A 45 -10.33 -2.85 11.16
CA PRO A 45 -9.90 -1.93 12.20
C PRO A 45 -8.73 -2.50 13.01
N LYS A 46 -7.83 -1.63 13.47
CA LYS A 46 -6.62 -2.01 14.22
C LYS A 46 -5.59 -2.85 13.45
N SER A 47 -5.74 -3.01 12.14
CA SER A 47 -4.65 -3.51 11.30
C SER A 47 -3.64 -2.40 11.02
N ILE A 48 -2.39 -2.78 10.73
CA ILE A 48 -1.33 -1.82 10.35
C ILE A 48 -1.78 -0.91 9.20
N ASN A 49 -2.53 -1.45 8.25
CA ASN A 49 -3.00 -0.69 7.08
C ASN A 49 -4.13 0.28 7.46
N ASN A 50 -5.02 -0.10 8.41
CA ASN A 50 -6.02 0.83 8.91
C ASN A 50 -5.41 1.94 9.77
N ASP A 51 -4.45 1.61 10.64
CA ASP A 51 -3.69 2.59 11.42
C ASP A 51 -2.96 3.59 10.49
N ASN A 52 -2.47 3.11 9.35
CA ASN A 52 -1.83 3.91 8.32
C ASN A 52 -2.82 4.88 7.62
N LEU A 53 -4.05 4.45 7.37
CA LEU A 53 -5.12 5.32 6.86
C LEU A 53 -5.52 6.39 7.88
N GLU A 54 -5.59 6.05 9.16
CA GLU A 54 -5.86 7.01 10.24
C GLU A 54 -4.73 8.05 10.37
N LEU A 55 -3.48 7.65 10.16
CA LEU A 55 -2.35 8.59 10.08
C LEU A 55 -2.53 9.58 8.91
N PHE A 56 -2.83 9.07 7.71
CA PHE A 56 -3.09 9.90 6.53
C PHE A 56 -4.24 10.88 6.80
N LYS A 57 -5.39 10.40 7.30
CA LYS A 57 -6.54 11.21 7.69
C LYS A 57 -6.12 12.34 8.63
N LYS A 58 -5.47 12.00 9.74
CA LYS A 58 -5.03 12.97 10.74
C LYS A 58 -4.14 14.05 10.13
N ARG A 59 -3.20 13.66 9.24
CA ARG A 59 -2.28 14.61 8.60
C ARG A 59 -3.00 15.56 7.66
N VAL A 60 -3.89 15.06 6.80
CA VAL A 60 -4.67 15.88 5.89
C VAL A 60 -5.57 16.85 6.66
N GLU A 61 -6.35 16.37 7.62
CA GLU A 61 -7.30 17.17 8.38
C GLU A 61 -6.59 18.24 9.20
N THR A 62 -5.46 17.91 9.84
CA THR A 62 -4.67 18.88 10.59
C THR A 62 -4.04 19.95 9.69
N ALA A 63 -3.42 19.55 8.57
CA ALA A 63 -2.72 20.49 7.69
C ALA A 63 -3.64 21.38 6.86
N THR A 64 -4.93 21.02 6.78
CA THR A 64 -5.97 21.84 6.10
C THR A 64 -6.89 22.58 7.06
N ASP A 65 -6.59 22.61 8.36
CA ASP A 65 -7.47 23.18 9.40
C ASP A 65 -8.92 22.66 9.27
N GLY A 66 -9.09 21.39 8.88
CA GLY A 66 -10.39 20.76 8.68
C GLY A 66 -11.12 21.14 7.38
N ALA A 67 -10.49 21.90 6.46
CA ALA A 67 -11.07 22.18 5.15
C ALA A 67 -11.23 20.93 4.28
N LEU A 68 -10.33 19.95 4.41
CA LEU A 68 -10.52 18.60 3.91
C LEU A 68 -10.75 17.66 5.08
N LYS A 69 -11.77 16.82 4.98
CA LYS A 69 -12.07 15.74 5.92
C LYS A 69 -11.97 14.39 5.22
N ILE A 70 -11.46 13.39 5.89
CA ILE A 70 -11.35 12.04 5.36
C ILE A 70 -12.29 11.12 6.16
N SER A 71 -13.22 10.44 5.49
CA SER A 71 -14.04 9.41 6.13
C SER A 71 -13.65 8.02 5.62
N ILE A 72 -13.24 7.15 6.55
CA ILE A 72 -12.78 5.80 6.25
C ILE A 72 -13.94 4.82 6.44
N HIS A 73 -14.28 4.06 5.39
CA HIS A 73 -15.35 3.09 5.37
C HIS A 73 -14.79 1.71 5.05
N VAL A 74 -14.97 0.75 5.95
CA VAL A 74 -14.59 -0.65 5.73
C VAL A 74 -15.74 -1.38 5.06
N GLY A 75 -15.50 -1.96 3.89
CA GLY A 75 -16.49 -2.78 3.18
C GLY A 75 -17.65 -2.00 2.53
N LEU A 76 -17.52 -0.68 2.33
CA LEU A 76 -18.56 0.12 1.67
C LEU A 76 -18.79 -0.31 0.21
N ILE A 77 -17.72 -0.67 -0.50
CA ILE A 77 -17.73 -1.18 -1.86
C ILE A 77 -17.07 -2.56 -1.82
N GLU A 78 -17.65 -3.52 -2.54
CA GLU A 78 -17.09 -4.86 -2.72
C GLU A 78 -15.65 -4.78 -3.26
N ASP A 79 -14.71 -5.57 -2.72
CA ASP A 79 -13.26 -5.50 -3.00
C ASP A 79 -12.95 -5.50 -4.52
N SER A 80 -13.61 -6.38 -5.25
CA SER A 80 -13.48 -6.50 -6.71
C SER A 80 -14.00 -5.30 -7.51
N GLN A 81 -14.80 -4.43 -6.88
CA GLN A 81 -15.41 -3.25 -7.53
C GLN A 81 -14.77 -1.93 -7.15
N VAL A 82 -13.87 -1.90 -6.15
CA VAL A 82 -13.27 -0.65 -5.63
C VAL A 82 -12.61 0.17 -6.74
N ILE A 83 -11.79 -0.45 -7.60
CA ILE A 83 -11.08 0.26 -8.68
C ILE A 83 -12.08 0.95 -9.62
N LYS A 84 -13.13 0.24 -10.03
CA LYS A 84 -14.17 0.78 -10.90
C LYS A 84 -14.99 1.88 -10.22
N ALA A 85 -15.30 1.70 -8.94
CA ALA A 85 -16.05 2.69 -8.15
C ALA A 85 -15.27 4.01 -7.99
N VAL A 86 -13.97 3.94 -7.72
CA VAL A 86 -13.09 5.12 -7.67
C VAL A 86 -12.98 5.76 -9.05
N ALA A 87 -12.73 4.98 -10.10
CA ALA A 87 -12.63 5.49 -11.47
C ALA A 87 -13.92 6.21 -11.92
N ALA A 88 -15.09 5.69 -11.55
CA ALA A 88 -16.39 6.26 -11.86
C ALA A 88 -16.81 7.42 -10.93
N GLY A 89 -16.04 7.76 -9.89
CA GLY A 89 -16.37 8.79 -8.92
C GLY A 89 -17.53 8.43 -7.98
N GLN A 90 -17.89 7.15 -7.84
CA GLN A 90 -18.89 6.70 -6.86
C GLN A 90 -18.37 6.87 -5.42
N VAL A 91 -17.08 6.81 -5.23
CA VAL A 91 -16.34 7.12 -4.03
C VAL A 91 -15.07 7.88 -4.41
N ASP A 92 -14.64 8.83 -3.56
CA ASP A 92 -13.53 9.72 -3.91
C ASP A 92 -12.19 8.98 -3.92
N MET A 93 -12.01 8.06 -2.97
CA MET A 93 -10.79 7.30 -2.73
C MET A 93 -11.10 5.84 -2.45
N GLY A 94 -10.11 4.98 -2.65
CA GLY A 94 -10.27 3.57 -2.32
C GLY A 94 -8.94 2.85 -2.18
N GLY A 95 -8.90 1.85 -1.32
CA GLY A 95 -7.78 0.92 -1.22
C GLY A 95 -8.12 -0.40 -1.90
N SER A 96 -7.35 -0.78 -2.91
CA SER A 96 -7.54 -2.03 -3.63
C SER A 96 -6.25 -2.84 -3.73
N ARG A 97 -6.36 -4.15 -3.59
CA ARG A 97 -5.21 -5.08 -3.60
C ARG A 97 -4.53 -5.07 -4.98
N VAL A 98 -3.21 -5.21 -4.98
CA VAL A 98 -2.40 -5.20 -6.21
C VAL A 98 -2.87 -6.24 -7.23
N GLY A 99 -3.28 -7.43 -6.79
CA GLY A 99 -3.75 -8.50 -7.68
C GLY A 99 -5.04 -8.17 -8.44
N LEU A 100 -5.90 -7.32 -7.90
CA LEU A 100 -7.16 -6.92 -8.53
C LEU A 100 -6.98 -5.94 -9.70
N PHE A 101 -5.79 -5.37 -9.84
CA PHE A 101 -5.46 -4.54 -11.02
C PHE A 101 -5.11 -5.36 -12.25
N ALA A 102 -4.84 -6.67 -12.11
CA ALA A 102 -4.30 -7.50 -13.20
C ALA A 102 -5.22 -7.59 -14.43
N ASP A 103 -6.53 -7.37 -14.27
CA ASP A 103 -7.46 -7.32 -15.41
C ASP A 103 -7.28 -6.03 -16.23
N ALA A 104 -7.06 -4.88 -15.58
CA ALA A 104 -6.87 -3.59 -16.26
C ALA A 104 -5.39 -3.34 -16.60
N VAL A 105 -4.47 -3.75 -15.74
CA VAL A 105 -3.02 -3.58 -15.86
C VAL A 105 -2.35 -4.92 -15.54
N PRO A 106 -2.25 -5.86 -16.51
CA PRO A 106 -1.68 -7.20 -16.27
C PRO A 106 -0.30 -7.19 -15.62
N ALA A 107 0.49 -6.15 -15.88
CA ALA A 107 1.81 -5.97 -15.30
C ALA A 107 1.82 -5.74 -13.77
N MET A 108 0.67 -5.39 -13.16
CA MET A 108 0.55 -5.32 -11.70
C MET A 108 0.74 -6.68 -11.02
N GLY A 109 0.52 -7.77 -11.75
CA GLY A 109 0.79 -9.13 -11.29
C GLY A 109 2.25 -9.39 -10.92
N ILE A 110 3.18 -8.49 -11.23
CA ILE A 110 4.62 -8.67 -10.93
C ILE A 110 4.90 -8.86 -9.43
N PHE A 111 4.12 -8.24 -8.54
CA PHE A 111 4.27 -8.41 -7.08
C PHE A 111 3.85 -9.81 -6.61
N LEU A 112 2.95 -10.44 -7.35
CA LEU A 112 2.47 -11.79 -7.07
C LEU A 112 3.26 -12.86 -7.83
N LEU A 113 4.39 -12.48 -8.49
CA LEU A 113 5.32 -13.46 -9.02
C LEU A 113 6.03 -14.15 -7.86
N PRO A 114 5.96 -15.48 -7.78
CA PRO A 114 6.44 -16.20 -6.62
C PRO A 114 7.90 -15.90 -6.31
N PHE A 115 8.18 -15.57 -5.06
CA PHE A 115 9.52 -15.35 -4.50
C PHE A 115 10.34 -14.19 -5.11
N MET A 116 9.69 -13.23 -5.84
CA MET A 116 10.39 -12.04 -6.35
C MET A 116 10.57 -10.97 -5.27
N PHE A 117 9.49 -10.49 -4.69
CA PHE A 117 9.51 -9.42 -3.68
C PHE A 117 9.41 -9.98 -2.25
N ASN A 118 10.13 -11.05 -1.99
CA ASN A 118 10.05 -11.82 -0.74
C ASN A 118 10.81 -11.21 0.45
N THR A 119 11.38 -10.02 0.29
CA THR A 119 12.07 -9.28 1.36
C THR A 119 11.63 -7.82 1.41
N LEU A 120 11.52 -7.25 2.61
CA LEU A 120 11.13 -5.85 2.81
C LEU A 120 12.07 -4.84 2.14
N PRO A 121 13.42 -5.00 2.16
CA PRO A 121 14.31 -4.07 1.45
C PRO A 121 14.05 -3.97 -0.06
N VAL A 122 13.74 -5.09 -0.73
CA VAL A 122 13.39 -5.10 -2.16
C VAL A 122 12.03 -4.42 -2.38
N GLN A 123 11.06 -4.67 -1.50
CA GLN A 123 9.76 -3.99 -1.56
C GLN A 123 9.92 -2.48 -1.36
N ASP A 124 10.66 -2.06 -0.34
CA ASP A 124 10.92 -0.64 -0.07
C ASP A 124 11.57 0.04 -1.29
N ALA A 125 12.67 -0.51 -1.81
CA ALA A 125 13.35 0.05 -2.97
C ALA A 125 12.44 0.16 -4.21
N ALA A 126 11.57 -0.82 -4.43
CA ALA A 126 10.61 -0.79 -5.54
C ALA A 126 9.55 0.31 -5.37
N LEU A 127 9.11 0.56 -4.14
CA LEU A 127 7.99 1.45 -3.82
C LEU A 127 8.40 2.92 -3.60
N GLN A 128 9.71 3.25 -3.65
CA GLN A 128 10.15 4.64 -3.55
C GLN A 128 9.60 5.49 -4.72
N PRO A 129 9.17 6.74 -4.49
CA PRO A 129 8.62 7.61 -5.53
C PRO A 129 9.56 7.79 -6.74
N GLU A 130 10.87 7.79 -6.48
CA GLU A 130 11.93 7.95 -7.49
C GLU A 130 12.21 6.65 -8.27
N SER A 131 11.68 5.53 -7.82
CA SER A 131 11.88 4.24 -8.46
C SER A 131 11.27 4.25 -9.88
N ARG A 132 12.07 3.85 -10.89
CA ARG A 132 11.57 3.61 -12.23
C ARG A 132 10.45 2.57 -12.24
N PHE A 133 10.58 1.57 -11.38
CA PHE A 133 9.60 0.51 -11.22
C PHE A 133 8.22 1.06 -10.83
N ARG A 134 8.16 1.87 -9.76
CA ARG A 134 6.93 2.52 -9.30
C ARG A 134 6.33 3.44 -10.34
N ARG A 135 7.12 4.35 -10.92
CA ARG A 135 6.63 5.31 -11.92
C ARG A 135 5.98 4.63 -13.13
N LEU A 136 6.52 3.49 -13.57
CA LEU A 136 5.94 2.71 -14.67
C LEU A 136 4.54 2.18 -14.29
N LEU A 137 4.37 1.69 -13.08
CA LEU A 137 3.09 1.14 -12.62
C LEU A 137 2.07 2.22 -12.33
N ASP A 138 2.45 3.29 -11.62
CA ASP A 138 1.53 4.41 -11.31
C ASP A 138 0.98 5.05 -12.59
N ALA A 139 1.84 5.24 -13.60
CA ALA A 139 1.41 5.76 -14.90
C ALA A 139 0.44 4.80 -15.63
N ALA A 140 0.70 3.50 -15.59
CA ALA A 140 -0.15 2.51 -16.23
C ALA A 140 -1.52 2.39 -15.51
N VAL A 141 -1.54 2.46 -14.17
CA VAL A 141 -2.79 2.48 -13.39
C VAL A 141 -3.62 3.69 -13.77
N LEU A 142 -3.04 4.88 -13.76
CA LEU A 142 -3.76 6.11 -14.13
C LEU A 142 -4.31 6.04 -15.57
N GLU A 143 -3.49 5.61 -16.53
CA GLU A 143 -3.88 5.49 -17.94
C GLU A 143 -5.05 4.52 -18.13
N LYS A 144 -4.99 3.35 -17.49
CA LYS A 144 -5.96 2.27 -17.72
C LYS A 144 -7.22 2.37 -16.88
N THR A 145 -7.16 3.01 -15.72
CA THR A 145 -8.29 3.07 -14.78
C THR A 145 -8.88 4.45 -14.59
N GLY A 146 -8.16 5.53 -14.92
CA GLY A 146 -8.57 6.90 -14.58
C GLY A 146 -8.48 7.23 -13.09
N ALA A 147 -7.91 6.33 -12.28
CA ALA A 147 -7.65 6.55 -10.87
C ALA A 147 -6.14 6.76 -10.63
N ARG A 148 -5.82 7.77 -9.82
CA ARG A 148 -4.44 8.12 -9.47
C ARG A 148 -4.00 7.34 -8.24
N VAL A 149 -2.79 6.79 -8.27
CA VAL A 149 -2.16 6.20 -7.09
C VAL A 149 -1.63 7.32 -6.20
N LEU A 150 -2.07 7.37 -4.96
CA LEU A 150 -1.53 8.27 -3.93
C LEU A 150 -0.34 7.63 -3.22
N TRP A 151 -0.52 6.41 -2.71
CA TRP A 151 0.58 5.66 -2.11
C TRP A 151 0.35 4.15 -2.18
N TRP A 152 1.42 3.43 -1.95
CA TRP A 152 1.47 1.98 -1.85
C TRP A 152 1.50 1.57 -0.38
N SER A 153 0.62 0.65 -0.01
CA SER A 153 0.48 0.15 1.36
C SER A 153 0.76 -1.35 1.38
N PRO A 154 2.01 -1.78 1.62
CA PRO A 154 2.37 -3.19 1.63
C PRO A 154 1.70 -3.92 2.79
N PHE A 155 1.39 -5.21 2.57
CA PHE A 155 0.88 -6.13 3.57
C PHE A 155 1.97 -7.03 4.15
N GLY A 156 3.21 -6.89 3.65
CA GLY A 156 4.30 -7.80 3.90
C GLY A 156 4.29 -8.98 2.93
N THR A 157 4.79 -10.11 3.39
CA THR A 157 4.83 -11.34 2.60
C THR A 157 3.72 -12.29 2.99
N SER A 158 3.17 -13.00 1.98
CA SER A 158 2.14 -14.00 2.21
C SER A 158 2.72 -15.29 2.77
N VAL A 159 2.02 -15.84 3.75
CA VAL A 159 2.27 -17.16 4.35
C VAL A 159 1.12 -18.10 4.03
N LEU A 160 1.37 -19.41 4.16
CA LEU A 160 0.34 -20.44 4.09
C LEU A 160 -0.10 -20.82 5.50
N LEU A 161 -1.40 -20.96 5.68
CA LEU A 161 -2.05 -21.34 6.93
C LEU A 161 -2.77 -22.66 6.73
N SER A 162 -2.77 -23.54 7.74
CA SER A 162 -3.55 -24.78 7.66
C SER A 162 -3.94 -25.28 9.06
N ARG A 163 -4.83 -26.26 9.06
CA ARG A 163 -5.16 -26.96 10.30
C ARG A 163 -4.20 -28.10 10.58
N SER A 164 -3.69 -28.75 11.01
CA SER A 164 -2.88 -29.94 11.36
C SER A 164 -1.63 -30.16 10.51
N VAL A 165 -1.67 -30.03 9.19
CA VAL A 165 -0.53 -30.31 8.32
C VAL A 165 0.11 -29.02 7.83
N PRO A 166 1.36 -28.72 8.17
CA PRO A 166 2.01 -27.51 7.70
C PRO A 166 2.26 -27.56 6.18
N MET A 167 1.99 -26.43 5.51
CA MET A 167 2.15 -26.28 4.05
C MET A 167 3.58 -25.90 3.69
N THR A 168 4.55 -26.75 4.01
CA THR A 168 5.96 -26.48 3.76
C THR A 168 6.39 -26.85 2.34
N SER A 169 5.66 -27.73 1.67
CA SER A 169 5.94 -28.18 0.29
C SER A 169 4.67 -28.26 -0.56
N PRO A 170 4.79 -28.24 -1.91
CA PRO A 170 3.64 -28.39 -2.80
C PRO A 170 2.87 -29.69 -2.61
N ILE A 171 3.53 -30.76 -2.26
CA ILE A 171 2.88 -32.08 -2.04
C ILE A 171 1.90 -32.04 -0.85
N ALA A 172 2.20 -31.25 0.18
CA ALA A 172 1.29 -31.05 1.30
C ALA A 172 0.00 -30.30 0.91
N MET A 173 0.07 -29.46 -0.13
CA MET A 173 -1.07 -28.72 -0.67
C MET A 173 -1.92 -29.55 -1.63
N ALA A 174 -1.37 -30.63 -2.21
CA ALA A 174 -2.04 -31.39 -3.27
C ALA A 174 -3.43 -31.88 -2.84
N GLY A 175 -4.45 -31.55 -3.64
CA GLY A 175 -5.86 -31.89 -3.39
C GLY A 175 -6.55 -31.08 -2.29
N GLN A 176 -5.85 -30.21 -1.56
CA GLN A 176 -6.46 -29.37 -0.53
C GLN A 176 -7.23 -28.20 -1.15
N THR A 177 -8.34 -27.80 -0.53
CA THR A 177 -9.02 -26.55 -0.86
C THR A 177 -8.22 -25.39 -0.30
N VAL A 178 -7.75 -24.50 -1.19
CA VAL A 178 -6.85 -23.40 -0.84
C VAL A 178 -7.52 -22.08 -1.14
N ARG A 179 -7.54 -21.19 -0.15
CA ARG A 179 -8.02 -19.83 -0.35
C ARG A 179 -7.21 -19.15 -1.44
N THR A 180 -7.93 -18.55 -2.40
CA THR A 180 -7.38 -17.62 -3.38
C THR A 180 -8.11 -16.29 -3.31
N TYR A 181 -7.53 -15.23 -3.85
CA TYR A 181 -8.10 -13.88 -3.77
C TYR A 181 -7.88 -13.07 -5.06
N ASP A 182 -7.19 -13.66 -6.03
CA ASP A 182 -6.99 -13.15 -7.40
C ASP A 182 -6.60 -14.28 -8.36
N LYS A 183 -6.49 -13.94 -9.65
CA LYS A 183 -6.16 -14.91 -10.71
C LYS A 183 -4.76 -15.50 -10.61
N ILE A 184 -3.80 -14.77 -10.05
CA ILE A 184 -2.41 -15.23 -9.93
C ILE A 184 -2.30 -16.23 -8.79
N SER A 185 -2.90 -15.91 -7.64
CA SER A 185 -2.98 -16.86 -6.52
C SER A 185 -3.76 -18.12 -6.91
N GLU A 186 -4.84 -18.00 -7.72
CA GLU A 186 -5.55 -19.14 -8.30
C GLU A 186 -4.63 -19.99 -9.18
N THR A 187 -3.84 -19.37 -10.05
CA THR A 187 -2.92 -20.06 -10.95
C THR A 187 -1.82 -20.80 -10.16
N LEU A 188 -1.22 -20.14 -9.17
CA LEU A 188 -0.23 -20.77 -8.29
C LEU A 188 -0.81 -22.02 -7.63
N VAL A 189 -1.98 -21.90 -7.01
CA VAL A 189 -2.63 -23.00 -6.29
C VAL A 189 -2.88 -24.19 -7.22
N LYS A 190 -3.42 -23.96 -8.42
CA LYS A 190 -3.66 -25.01 -9.43
C LYS A 190 -2.36 -25.68 -9.85
N ASN A 191 -1.32 -24.91 -10.15
CA ASN A 191 -0.06 -25.43 -10.63
C ASN A 191 0.66 -26.28 -9.57
N CYS A 192 0.47 -25.94 -8.29
CA CYS A 192 1.03 -26.69 -7.17
C CYS A 192 0.08 -27.79 -6.64
N GLY A 193 -0.95 -28.15 -7.39
CA GLY A 193 -1.82 -29.28 -7.11
C GLY A 193 -2.98 -29.02 -6.15
N GLY A 194 -3.16 -27.80 -5.68
CA GLY A 194 -4.29 -27.41 -4.82
C GLY A 194 -5.59 -27.12 -5.58
N VAL A 195 -6.69 -27.08 -4.87
CA VAL A 195 -8.02 -26.73 -5.37
C VAL A 195 -8.36 -25.32 -4.94
N PRO A 196 -8.41 -24.33 -5.85
CA PRO A 196 -8.61 -22.93 -5.47
C PRO A 196 -10.05 -22.66 -5.04
N VAL A 197 -10.21 -21.89 -3.96
CA VAL A 197 -11.50 -21.39 -3.45
C VAL A 197 -11.36 -19.88 -3.22
N TYR A 198 -12.13 -19.08 -3.93
CA TYR A 198 -12.12 -17.63 -3.74
C TYR A 198 -12.76 -17.26 -2.41
N LEU A 199 -12.02 -16.51 -1.60
CA LEU A 199 -12.51 -15.87 -0.37
C LEU A 199 -11.91 -14.46 -0.25
N GLY A 200 -12.77 -13.46 -0.19
CA GLY A 200 -12.38 -12.08 0.09
C GLY A 200 -11.74 -11.89 1.47
N GLY A 201 -11.18 -10.72 1.70
CA GLY A 201 -10.52 -10.42 2.98
C GLY A 201 -11.45 -10.49 4.18
N THR A 202 -12.68 -10.02 4.05
CA THR A 202 -13.72 -10.02 5.12
C THR A 202 -14.32 -11.40 5.38
N GLU A 203 -14.31 -12.28 4.36
CA GLU A 203 -14.87 -13.65 4.46
C GLU A 203 -13.89 -14.68 5.00
N GLN A 204 -12.63 -14.29 5.19
CA GLN A 204 -11.53 -15.22 5.45
C GLN A 204 -11.73 -16.04 6.74
N TYR A 205 -12.04 -15.38 7.85
CA TYR A 205 -12.25 -16.06 9.14
C TYR A 205 -13.40 -17.06 9.08
N ASP A 206 -14.56 -16.61 8.63
CA ASP A 206 -15.77 -17.45 8.55
C ASP A 206 -15.58 -18.57 7.53
N GLY A 207 -14.96 -18.30 6.38
CA GLY A 207 -14.65 -19.30 5.38
C GLY A 207 -13.76 -20.43 5.90
N TYR A 208 -12.76 -20.13 6.72
CA TYR A 208 -11.93 -21.14 7.38
C TYR A 208 -12.71 -21.88 8.48
N LYS A 209 -13.47 -21.14 9.29
CA LYS A 209 -14.27 -21.72 10.37
C LYS A 209 -15.23 -22.80 9.88
N VAL A 210 -15.92 -22.55 8.77
CA VAL A 210 -16.87 -23.50 8.17
C VAL A 210 -16.23 -24.50 7.19
N GLY A 211 -14.88 -24.44 7.01
CA GLY A 211 -14.15 -25.40 6.18
C GLY A 211 -14.28 -25.19 4.66
N LYS A 212 -14.67 -23.98 4.20
CA LYS A 212 -14.65 -23.65 2.75
C LYS A 212 -13.25 -23.79 2.15
N ALA A 213 -12.22 -23.40 2.90
CA ALA A 213 -10.83 -23.60 2.53
C ALA A 213 -10.08 -24.27 3.70
N ALA A 214 -9.39 -25.37 3.41
CA ALA A 214 -8.55 -26.09 4.34
C ALA A 214 -7.19 -25.41 4.54
N VAL A 215 -6.74 -24.68 3.50
CA VAL A 215 -5.48 -23.93 3.49
C VAL A 215 -5.78 -22.45 3.25
N GLY A 216 -5.19 -21.60 4.08
CA GLY A 216 -5.27 -20.14 4.00
C GLY A 216 -4.04 -19.53 3.37
N GLN A 217 -4.22 -18.34 2.80
CA GLN A 217 -3.13 -17.44 2.40
C GLN A 217 -3.38 -16.06 3.01
N ALA A 218 -2.42 -15.52 3.75
CA ALA A 218 -2.51 -14.18 4.34
C ALA A 218 -1.11 -13.65 4.69
N GLY A 219 -0.95 -12.34 4.86
CA GLY A 219 0.20 -11.80 5.59
C GLY A 219 0.06 -12.09 7.08
N ILE A 220 1.18 -12.28 7.80
CA ILE A 220 1.15 -12.59 9.25
C ILE A 220 0.46 -11.49 10.06
N THR A 221 0.55 -10.24 9.65
CA THR A 221 -0.15 -9.12 10.29
C THR A 221 -1.68 -9.26 10.22
N PHE A 222 -2.22 -9.87 9.14
CA PHE A 222 -3.65 -10.19 9.03
C PHE A 222 -4.05 -11.44 9.80
N VAL A 223 -3.13 -12.40 10.00
CA VAL A 223 -3.35 -13.51 10.94
C VAL A 223 -3.66 -12.95 12.32
N VAL A 224 -2.87 -11.97 12.75
CA VAL A 224 -3.08 -11.27 14.03
C VAL A 224 -4.38 -10.46 14.02
N ALA A 225 -4.56 -9.58 13.05
CA ALA A 225 -5.71 -8.65 13.02
C ALA A 225 -7.07 -9.36 12.93
N ARG A 226 -7.10 -10.60 12.40
CA ARG A 226 -8.32 -11.40 12.25
C ARG A 226 -8.40 -12.59 13.21
N HIS A 227 -7.46 -12.72 14.15
CA HIS A 227 -7.36 -13.81 15.09
C HIS A 227 -7.47 -15.19 14.41
N LEU A 228 -6.73 -15.37 13.29
CA LEU A 228 -6.86 -16.60 12.49
C LEU A 228 -6.34 -17.85 13.21
N TRP A 229 -5.64 -17.72 14.33
CA TRP A 229 -5.29 -18.82 15.24
C TRP A 229 -6.50 -19.52 15.86
N ASP A 230 -7.69 -18.90 15.88
CA ASP A 230 -8.92 -19.54 16.36
C ASP A 230 -9.46 -20.61 15.38
N VAL A 231 -8.99 -20.57 14.13
CA VAL A 231 -9.50 -21.39 13.01
C VAL A 231 -8.42 -22.09 12.19
N MET A 232 -7.16 -21.80 12.44
CA MET A 232 -5.97 -22.38 11.81
C MET A 232 -4.89 -22.68 12.85
N ASP A 233 -4.17 -23.80 12.71
CA ASP A 233 -3.22 -24.28 13.72
C ASP A 233 -1.76 -24.08 13.32
N THR A 234 -1.48 -23.87 12.02
CA THR A 234 -0.12 -23.79 11.50
C THR A 234 0.10 -22.58 10.62
N VAL A 235 1.32 -22.07 10.64
CA VAL A 235 1.84 -21.05 9.70
C VAL A 235 3.08 -21.62 9.03
N ALA A 236 3.08 -21.79 7.71
CA ALA A 236 4.30 -22.03 6.94
C ALA A 236 4.77 -20.68 6.35
N ASN A 237 5.97 -20.23 6.76
CA ASN A 237 6.55 -18.95 6.38
C ASN A 237 7.15 -19.00 4.98
N THR A 238 6.30 -19.22 3.98
CA THR A 238 6.69 -19.42 2.58
C THR A 238 7.15 -18.16 1.88
N ARG A 239 6.70 -16.99 2.32
CA ARG A 239 6.99 -15.68 1.69
C ARG A 239 6.82 -15.68 0.17
N HIS A 240 5.81 -16.41 -0.29
CA HIS A 240 5.64 -16.71 -1.71
C HIS A 240 5.16 -15.51 -2.55
N PHE A 241 4.44 -14.57 -1.95
CA PHE A 241 4.01 -13.32 -2.59
C PHE A 241 4.36 -12.10 -1.74
N ALA A 242 4.64 -10.98 -2.39
CA ALA A 242 4.55 -9.67 -1.78
C ALA A 242 3.16 -9.11 -2.07
N ASP A 243 2.33 -9.03 -1.06
CA ASP A 243 0.98 -8.51 -1.21
C ASP A 243 0.89 -7.09 -0.65
N GLY A 244 -0.10 -6.36 -1.11
CA GLY A 244 -0.33 -4.99 -0.68
C GLY A 244 -1.56 -4.40 -1.36
N MET A 245 -1.82 -3.15 -1.06
CA MET A 245 -2.84 -2.38 -1.75
C MET A 245 -2.30 -1.06 -2.24
N LEU A 246 -2.92 -0.54 -3.29
CA LEU A 246 -2.76 0.85 -3.71
C LEU A 246 -3.89 1.67 -3.13
N ILE A 247 -3.53 2.81 -2.57
CA ILE A 247 -4.53 3.81 -2.23
C ILE A 247 -4.67 4.76 -3.40
N LEU A 248 -5.88 4.80 -3.91
CA LEU A 248 -6.29 5.53 -5.10
C LEU A 248 -7.11 6.76 -4.74
N ILE A 249 -7.04 7.76 -5.59
CA ILE A 249 -8.00 8.86 -5.65
C ILE A 249 -8.53 8.99 -7.09
N ASN A 250 -9.81 9.29 -7.24
CA ASN A 250 -10.39 9.62 -8.54
C ASN A 250 -9.64 10.81 -9.16
N GLU A 251 -9.25 10.73 -10.43
CA GLU A 251 -8.43 11.77 -11.07
C GLU A 251 -9.16 13.11 -11.18
N GLN A 252 -10.49 13.13 -11.36
CA GLN A 252 -11.26 14.37 -11.41
C GLN A 252 -11.37 15.02 -10.02
N VAL A 253 -11.56 14.19 -8.98
CA VAL A 253 -11.51 14.64 -7.58
C VAL A 253 -10.15 15.24 -7.28
N TRP A 254 -9.05 14.56 -7.66
CA TRP A 254 -7.69 15.09 -7.51
C TRP A 254 -7.50 16.45 -8.18
N ARG A 255 -7.90 16.57 -9.45
CA ARG A 255 -7.78 17.83 -10.21
C ARG A 255 -8.63 18.96 -9.69
N SER A 256 -9.72 18.65 -8.98
CA SER A 256 -10.60 19.64 -8.36
C SER A 256 -10.08 20.18 -7.03
N LEU A 257 -9.03 19.59 -6.46
CA LEU A 257 -8.32 20.11 -5.29
C LEU A 257 -7.46 21.31 -5.70
N SER A 258 -7.34 22.30 -4.82
CA SER A 258 -6.38 23.38 -5.02
C SER A 258 -4.94 22.83 -5.03
N PRO A 259 -3.98 23.53 -5.66
CA PRO A 259 -2.57 23.11 -5.63
C PRO A 259 -2.02 22.88 -4.23
N ASP A 260 -2.43 23.71 -3.25
CA ASP A 260 -2.03 23.52 -1.85
C ASP A 260 -2.63 22.28 -1.23
N HIS A 261 -3.92 21.99 -1.49
CA HIS A 261 -4.54 20.76 -1.02
C HIS A 261 -3.93 19.52 -1.68
N GLN A 262 -3.62 19.57 -2.98
CA GLN A 262 -2.92 18.48 -3.67
C GLN A 262 -1.55 18.20 -3.02
N ARG A 263 -0.79 19.25 -2.72
CA ARG A 263 0.50 19.10 -2.03
C ARG A 263 0.33 18.49 -0.64
N ILE A 264 -0.61 18.99 0.17
CA ILE A 264 -0.87 18.44 1.52
C ILE A 264 -1.27 16.96 1.46
N VAL A 265 -2.18 16.61 0.55
CA VAL A 265 -2.62 15.20 0.37
C VAL A 265 -1.45 14.33 -0.08
N GLN A 266 -0.60 14.81 -1.00
CA GLN A 266 0.57 14.07 -1.47
C GLN A 266 1.62 13.89 -0.36
N ASP A 267 1.91 14.94 0.42
CA ASP A 267 2.86 14.87 1.53
C ASP A 267 2.37 13.90 2.62
N ALA A 268 1.08 13.95 2.96
CA ALA A 268 0.46 13.01 3.91
C ALA A 268 0.50 11.56 3.39
N ALA A 269 0.27 11.35 2.09
CA ALA A 269 0.36 10.04 1.45
C ALA A 269 1.78 9.47 1.52
N MET A 270 2.80 10.28 1.26
CA MET A 270 4.20 9.86 1.36
C MET A 270 4.62 9.60 2.81
N GLU A 271 4.12 10.35 3.76
CA GLU A 271 4.34 10.07 5.18
C GLU A 271 3.69 8.73 5.59
N ALA A 272 2.44 8.49 5.18
CA ALA A 272 1.75 7.24 5.41
C ALA A 272 2.53 6.05 4.83
N GLN A 273 3.02 6.16 3.59
CA GLN A 273 3.83 5.10 2.97
C GLN A 273 5.13 4.83 3.73
N ARG A 274 5.86 5.88 4.14
CA ARG A 274 7.10 5.68 4.94
C ARG A 274 6.80 5.03 6.28
N ALA A 275 5.74 5.47 6.96
CA ALA A 275 5.37 4.93 8.26
C ALA A 275 5.06 3.43 8.21
N ILE A 276 4.28 2.97 7.22
CA ILE A 276 3.96 1.55 7.11
C ILE A 276 5.17 0.69 6.79
N LEU A 277 6.08 1.15 5.93
CA LEU A 277 7.30 0.43 5.59
C LEU A 277 8.22 0.25 6.81
N LEU A 278 8.37 1.31 7.62
CA LEU A 278 9.19 1.27 8.84
C LEU A 278 8.61 0.33 9.92
N ASP A 279 7.28 0.31 10.05
CA ASP A 279 6.62 -0.48 11.10
C ASP A 279 6.38 -1.95 10.71
N LEU A 280 6.37 -2.25 9.41
CA LEU A 280 5.99 -3.56 8.90
C LEU A 280 6.93 -4.68 9.38
N ALA A 281 8.26 -4.45 9.35
CA ALA A 281 9.23 -5.44 9.80
C ALA A 281 9.05 -5.83 11.27
N LYS A 282 8.81 -4.83 12.13
CA LYS A 282 8.54 -5.04 13.55
C LYS A 282 7.24 -5.80 13.75
N ARG A 283 6.16 -5.38 13.09
CA ARG A 283 4.84 -6.01 13.22
C ARG A 283 4.82 -7.42 12.63
N GLU A 284 5.60 -7.73 11.60
CA GLU A 284 5.76 -9.11 11.12
C GLU A 284 6.42 -9.99 12.19
N ALA A 285 7.54 -9.54 12.77
CA ALA A 285 8.23 -10.29 13.82
C ALA A 285 7.34 -10.52 15.06
N GLU A 286 6.66 -9.45 15.53
CA GLU A 286 5.67 -9.54 16.61
C GLU A 286 4.50 -10.45 16.25
N GLY A 287 4.06 -10.44 14.99
CA GLY A 287 2.97 -11.27 14.47
C GLY A 287 3.27 -12.76 14.57
N TYR A 288 4.47 -13.20 14.17
CA TYR A 288 4.89 -14.60 14.33
C TYR A 288 4.95 -15.03 15.80
N ALA A 289 5.53 -14.17 16.66
CA ALA A 289 5.59 -14.44 18.10
C ALA A 289 4.19 -14.54 18.71
N LEU A 290 3.27 -13.66 18.31
CA LEU A 290 1.89 -13.66 18.81
C LEU A 290 1.09 -14.87 18.29
N ALA A 291 1.26 -15.25 17.03
CA ALA A 291 0.65 -16.46 16.48
C ALA A 291 1.09 -17.71 17.24
N ALA A 292 2.41 -17.84 17.50
CA ALA A 292 2.95 -18.94 18.31
C ALA A 292 2.42 -18.93 19.74
N LYS A 293 2.34 -17.75 20.40
CA LYS A 293 1.77 -17.59 21.75
C LYS A 293 0.31 -18.03 21.83
N ASN A 294 -0.45 -17.86 20.74
CA ASN A 294 -1.85 -18.28 20.64
C ASN A 294 -2.00 -19.71 20.08
N GLY A 295 -0.95 -20.52 20.11
CA GLY A 295 -1.00 -21.94 19.84
C GLY A 295 -0.71 -22.36 18.40
N MET A 296 -0.45 -21.43 17.47
CA MET A 296 -0.07 -21.80 16.11
C MET A 296 1.36 -22.34 16.07
N LYS A 297 1.58 -23.39 15.30
CA LYS A 297 2.92 -23.90 14.98
C LYS A 297 3.48 -23.12 13.79
N VAL A 298 4.54 -22.37 14.03
CA VAL A 298 5.25 -21.61 12.98
C VAL A 298 6.36 -22.47 12.39
N HIS A 299 6.34 -22.66 11.08
CA HIS A 299 7.31 -23.44 10.32
C HIS A 299 8.07 -22.53 9.35
N GLU A 300 9.39 -22.44 9.51
CA GLU A 300 10.26 -21.87 8.48
C GLU A 300 10.46 -22.92 7.38
N ILE A 301 10.46 -22.48 6.12
CA ILE A 301 10.75 -23.39 4.99
C ILE A 301 12.23 -23.35 4.64
N SER A 302 12.76 -24.52 4.30
CA SER A 302 14.14 -24.69 3.88
C SER A 302 14.38 -24.20 2.44
N PRO A 303 15.63 -23.98 2.02
CA PRO A 303 15.95 -23.65 0.63
C PRO A 303 15.46 -24.71 -0.37
N ASP A 304 15.47 -25.98 0.00
CA ASP A 304 14.99 -27.08 -0.86
C ASP A 304 13.47 -27.02 -1.03
N GLU A 305 12.71 -26.78 0.04
CA GLU A 305 11.26 -26.56 -0.02
C GLU A 305 10.92 -25.33 -0.85
N VAL A 306 11.69 -24.23 -0.74
CA VAL A 306 11.56 -23.06 -1.64
C VAL A 306 11.78 -23.45 -3.09
N ALA A 307 12.75 -24.30 -3.39
CA ALA A 307 13.03 -24.76 -4.76
C ALA A 307 11.85 -25.57 -5.32
N GLU A 308 11.23 -26.44 -4.53
CA GLU A 308 10.01 -27.18 -4.92
C GLU A 308 8.85 -26.21 -5.25
N TRP A 309 8.61 -25.21 -4.41
CA TRP A 309 7.59 -24.20 -4.63
C TRP A 309 7.86 -23.37 -5.90
N ARG A 310 9.13 -23.03 -6.17
CA ARG A 310 9.52 -22.35 -7.41
C ARG A 310 9.28 -23.22 -8.62
N ALA A 311 9.58 -24.51 -8.54
CA ALA A 311 9.39 -25.43 -9.65
C ALA A 311 7.92 -25.54 -10.06
N CYS A 312 6.98 -25.73 -9.12
CA CYS A 312 5.55 -25.80 -9.45
C CYS A 312 4.97 -24.45 -9.91
N SER A 313 5.62 -23.34 -9.58
CA SER A 313 5.15 -21.98 -9.93
C SER A 313 5.79 -21.39 -11.20
N ALA A 314 6.69 -22.11 -11.89
CA ALA A 314 7.46 -21.57 -13.02
C ALA A 314 6.57 -21.00 -14.15
N SER A 315 5.46 -21.65 -14.49
CA SER A 315 4.52 -21.19 -15.53
C SER A 315 3.76 -19.92 -15.16
N VAL A 316 3.76 -19.50 -13.88
CA VAL A 316 3.20 -18.20 -13.46
C VAL A 316 3.99 -17.05 -14.07
N MET A 317 5.33 -17.16 -14.10
CA MET A 317 6.22 -16.19 -14.74
C MET A 317 5.98 -16.12 -16.24
N GLU A 318 5.88 -17.27 -16.92
CA GLU A 318 5.61 -17.32 -18.36
C GLU A 318 4.27 -16.68 -18.71
N ALA A 319 3.21 -17.01 -17.96
CA ALA A 319 1.90 -16.42 -18.13
C ALA A 319 1.89 -14.90 -17.89
N PHE A 320 2.65 -14.43 -16.89
CA PHE A 320 2.84 -13.01 -16.62
C PHE A 320 3.50 -12.32 -17.81
N MET A 321 4.62 -12.82 -18.31
CA MET A 321 5.35 -12.23 -19.42
C MET A 321 4.51 -12.17 -20.71
N ALA A 322 3.73 -13.22 -20.97
CA ALA A 322 2.83 -13.26 -22.13
C ALA A 322 1.70 -12.20 -22.04
N LYS A 323 1.18 -11.92 -20.84
CA LYS A 323 0.07 -10.98 -20.64
C LYS A 323 0.51 -9.53 -20.46
N SER A 324 1.65 -9.29 -19.81
CA SER A 324 2.12 -7.95 -19.44
C SER A 324 2.84 -7.20 -20.56
N GLY A 325 3.25 -7.89 -21.62
CA GLY A 325 3.82 -7.31 -22.84
C GLY A 325 5.05 -6.43 -22.59
N ASP A 326 5.12 -5.27 -23.25
CA ASP A 326 6.24 -4.34 -23.13
C ASP A 326 6.41 -3.80 -21.69
N LEU A 327 5.32 -3.46 -21.05
CA LEU A 327 5.38 -2.96 -19.65
C LEU A 327 5.99 -4.02 -18.73
N GLY A 328 5.62 -5.30 -18.90
CA GLY A 328 6.21 -6.40 -18.12
C GLY A 328 7.73 -6.50 -18.32
N ARG A 329 8.22 -6.42 -19.57
CA ARG A 329 9.67 -6.43 -19.85
C ARG A 329 10.39 -5.27 -19.16
N ARG A 330 9.87 -4.05 -19.28
CA ARG A 330 10.44 -2.84 -18.65
C ARG A 330 10.45 -2.92 -17.12
N LEU A 331 9.45 -3.55 -16.54
CA LEU A 331 9.38 -3.79 -15.09
C LEU A 331 10.39 -4.85 -14.64
N MET A 332 10.58 -5.93 -15.42
CA MET A 332 11.60 -6.93 -15.11
C MET A 332 13.02 -6.35 -15.18
N GLU A 333 13.30 -5.47 -16.18
CA GLU A 333 14.55 -4.71 -16.23
C GLU A 333 14.74 -3.81 -15.02
N ALA A 334 13.68 -3.04 -14.63
CA ALA A 334 13.73 -2.16 -13.47
C ALA A 334 13.92 -2.97 -12.17
N TYR A 335 13.27 -4.13 -12.04
CA TYR A 335 13.49 -5.06 -10.94
C TYR A 335 14.93 -5.59 -10.87
N GLY A 336 15.51 -5.97 -12.03
CA GLY A 336 16.92 -6.37 -12.10
C GLY A 336 17.86 -5.29 -11.57
N GLN A 337 17.62 -4.03 -11.92
CA GLN A 337 18.37 -2.88 -11.40
C GLN A 337 18.21 -2.68 -9.89
N LEU A 338 17.01 -2.90 -9.33
CA LEU A 338 16.81 -2.87 -7.88
C LEU A 338 17.63 -3.93 -7.17
N ARG A 339 17.69 -5.15 -7.72
CA ARG A 339 18.43 -6.28 -7.12
C ARG A 339 19.94 -6.08 -7.07
N THR A 340 20.51 -5.17 -7.89
CA THR A 340 21.94 -4.83 -7.85
C THR A 340 22.28 -3.77 -6.79
N GLN A 341 21.30 -3.13 -6.17
CA GLN A 341 21.54 -2.15 -5.12
C GLN A 341 22.04 -2.81 -3.83
N PRO A 342 22.91 -2.15 -3.04
CA PRO A 342 23.47 -2.71 -1.80
C PRO A 342 22.41 -3.19 -0.79
N CYS A 343 21.28 -2.49 -0.70
CA CYS A 343 20.16 -2.89 0.17
C CYS A 343 19.49 -4.19 -0.24
N CYS A 344 19.63 -4.59 -1.51
CA CYS A 344 18.78 -5.59 -2.13
C CYS A 344 19.57 -6.79 -2.68
N SER A 345 20.91 -6.74 -2.70
CA SER A 345 21.81 -7.75 -3.28
C SER A 345 22.08 -8.95 -2.36
N GLY A 346 21.74 -8.88 -1.08
CA GLY A 346 21.96 -9.94 -0.09
C GLY A 346 20.67 -10.70 0.23
N GLY A 347 20.55 -11.93 -0.23
CA GLY A 347 19.41 -12.79 0.04
C GLY A 347 19.43 -13.42 1.43
N THR A 348 19.54 -12.68 2.52
CA THR A 348 19.27 -13.17 3.88
C THR A 348 18.24 -12.27 4.54
N PRO A 349 17.10 -12.79 5.03
CA PRO A 349 16.12 -11.98 5.75
C PRO A 349 16.70 -11.61 7.12
N GLY A 350 16.84 -10.31 7.42
CA GLY A 350 16.98 -9.94 8.81
C GLY A 350 18.03 -8.93 9.24
N ALA A 351 18.42 -7.94 8.43
CA ALA A 351 19.18 -6.83 8.99
C ALA A 351 18.68 -5.48 8.46
N PHE A 352 17.71 -4.91 9.14
CA PHE A 352 17.52 -3.45 9.12
C PHE A 352 18.61 -2.83 9.99
N THR A 353 19.72 -2.39 9.39
CA THR A 353 20.61 -1.46 10.07
C THR A 353 20.07 -0.06 9.89
N HIS A 354 19.63 0.54 10.97
CA HIS A 354 19.31 1.96 11.06
C HIS A 354 20.53 2.80 10.62
N ARG A 355 20.36 3.59 9.58
CA ARG A 355 21.15 4.80 9.35
C ARG A 355 20.23 6.00 9.33
#